data_3404977f06afbc31474b977e728300c2
#
_entry.id   3404977f06afbc31474b977e728300c2
#
_cell.length_a   1.000
_cell.length_b   1.000
_cell.length_c   1.000
_cell.angle_alpha   90.00
_cell.angle_beta   90.00
_cell.angle_gamma   90.00
#
_symmetry.space_group_name_H-M   'P 1'
#
loop_
_entity.id
_entity.type
_entity.pdbx_description
1 polymer ?
#
loop_
_entity_poly.entity_id
_entity_poly.type
_entity_poly.pdbx_seq_one_letter_code
_entity_poly.pdbx_strand_id
1 'polypeptide(L)'
;MEFWNIILFELGGKPVLLIDLLSAVFGLTVVFLAGRNRKSNFYIGYIYTALLFFMFWQKHLYANLLLQPISLGINILGQYRWSHPRKDEETDSGDLKVTMLSWPSRAGVVGGVLVLALVWGWLMSMMGTRWFVGYFPANPLPYLDCVVTVLILTAQTLSALKKWDCWIAWLFVNIANLTLYLKAGLVFMPIVSSLYLVNGLWSLYTWYKLYRKNS
;
A
#
# COMPACT_ATOMS: atom_id res chain seq x y z
N MET A 1 9.14 -17.81 23.54
CA MET A 1 9.20 -16.42 23.02
C MET A 1 9.09 -16.52 21.52
N GLU A 2 8.02 -15.99 20.94
CA GLU A 2 7.88 -16.06 19.49
C GLU A 2 8.92 -15.16 18.83
N PHE A 3 9.66 -15.65 17.88
CA PHE A 3 10.75 -14.96 17.16
C PHE A 3 10.37 -13.55 16.69
N TRP A 4 9.10 -13.34 16.35
CA TRP A 4 8.57 -12.07 15.83
C TRP A 4 8.40 -10.98 16.89
N ASN A 5 8.31 -11.35 18.18
CA ASN A 5 8.09 -10.44 19.30
C ASN A 5 9.40 -10.00 19.97
N ILE A 6 10.55 -10.24 19.32
CA ILE A 6 11.84 -9.77 19.81
C ILE A 6 11.84 -8.25 19.77
N ILE A 7 12.00 -7.62 20.93
CA ILE A 7 12.23 -6.18 21.05
C ILE A 7 13.69 -5.93 20.65
N LEU A 8 13.90 -5.14 19.59
CA LEU A 8 15.24 -4.78 19.11
C LEU A 8 15.80 -3.59 19.89
N PHE A 9 14.97 -2.57 20.06
CA PHE A 9 15.30 -1.35 20.79
C PHE A 9 14.01 -0.60 21.14
N GLU A 10 14.13 0.44 21.96
CA GLU A 10 13.04 1.36 22.27
C GLU A 10 13.30 2.71 21.59
N LEU A 11 12.26 3.30 21.03
CA LEU A 11 12.30 4.62 20.41
C LEU A 11 11.11 5.46 20.91
N GLY A 12 11.41 6.57 21.58
CA GLY A 12 10.39 7.41 22.20
C GLY A 12 9.56 6.69 23.28
N GLY A 13 10.19 5.77 24.04
CA GLY A 13 9.51 4.99 25.10
C GLY A 13 8.59 3.88 24.57
N LYS A 14 8.66 3.57 23.29
CA LYS A 14 7.88 2.48 22.67
C LYS A 14 8.81 1.41 22.08
N PRO A 15 8.52 0.11 22.27
CA PRO A 15 9.34 -0.96 21.72
C PRO A 15 9.20 -1.02 20.19
N VAL A 16 10.33 -1.19 19.50
CA VAL A 16 10.39 -1.52 18.09
C VAL A 16 10.69 -3.01 17.98
N LEU A 17 9.75 -3.76 17.41
CA LEU A 17 9.84 -5.19 17.28
C LEU A 17 10.62 -5.56 15.99
N LEU A 18 11.21 -6.75 15.99
CA LEU A 18 11.87 -7.31 14.79
C LEU A 18 10.93 -7.30 13.58
N ILE A 19 9.67 -7.70 13.76
CA ILE A 19 8.67 -7.72 12.67
C ILE A 19 8.41 -6.32 12.12
N ASP A 20 8.40 -5.28 12.97
CA ASP A 20 8.17 -3.90 12.54
C ASP A 20 9.35 -3.41 11.67
N LEU A 21 10.58 -3.71 12.08
CA LEU A 21 11.78 -3.36 11.31
C LEU A 21 11.85 -4.13 9.97
N LEU A 22 11.61 -5.44 9.99
CA LEU A 22 11.59 -6.26 8.77
C LEU A 22 10.52 -5.76 7.80
N SER A 23 9.31 -5.50 8.28
CA SER A 23 8.22 -4.95 7.46
C SER A 23 8.58 -3.60 6.86
N ALA A 24 9.24 -2.72 7.61
CA ALA A 24 9.71 -1.42 7.12
C ALA A 24 10.77 -1.59 6.02
N VAL A 25 11.78 -2.45 6.24
CA VAL A 25 12.86 -2.70 5.27
C VAL A 25 12.32 -3.30 3.97
N PHE A 26 11.52 -4.36 4.06
CA PHE A 26 10.95 -5.00 2.86
C PHE A 26 9.96 -4.07 2.15
N GLY A 27 9.11 -3.38 2.88
CA GLY A 27 8.17 -2.42 2.31
C GLY A 27 8.87 -1.27 1.58
N LEU A 28 9.88 -0.63 2.19
CA LEU A 28 10.67 0.42 1.55
C LEU A 28 11.41 -0.12 0.30
N THR A 29 11.93 -1.33 0.36
CA THR A 29 12.60 -1.98 -0.78
C THR A 29 11.63 -2.20 -1.94
N VAL A 30 10.42 -2.71 -1.67
CA VAL A 30 9.37 -2.88 -2.70
C VAL A 30 9.07 -1.56 -3.40
N VAL A 31 8.79 -0.51 -2.64
CA VAL A 31 8.39 0.79 -3.20
C VAL A 31 9.56 1.47 -3.94
N PHE A 32 10.78 1.31 -3.43
CA PHE A 32 11.99 1.79 -4.09
C PHE A 32 12.23 1.11 -5.45
N LEU A 33 12.11 -0.22 -5.50
CA LEU A 33 12.26 -0.98 -6.74
C LEU A 33 11.14 -0.67 -7.74
N ALA A 34 9.91 -0.54 -7.26
CA ALA A 34 8.77 -0.14 -8.09
C ALA A 34 8.97 1.25 -8.70
N GLY A 35 9.44 2.22 -7.89
CA GLY A 35 9.74 3.58 -8.35
C GLY A 35 10.82 3.62 -9.43
N ARG A 36 11.76 2.68 -9.40
CA ARG A 36 12.80 2.48 -10.42
C ARG A 36 12.40 1.57 -11.58
N ASN A 37 11.12 1.26 -11.70
CA ASN A 37 10.61 0.42 -12.78
C ASN A 37 11.23 -0.99 -12.83
N ARG A 38 11.61 -1.55 -11.66
CA ARG A 38 12.23 -2.87 -11.55
C ARG A 38 11.19 -3.95 -11.26
N LYS A 39 11.11 -4.98 -12.13
CA LYS A 39 10.20 -6.14 -11.96
C LYS A 39 10.46 -6.92 -10.66
N SER A 40 11.68 -6.84 -10.12
CA SER A 40 12.04 -7.46 -8.84
C SER A 40 11.23 -6.96 -7.63
N ASN A 41 10.55 -5.80 -7.75
CA ASN A 41 9.64 -5.32 -6.71
C ASN A 41 8.57 -6.35 -6.34
N PHE A 42 8.08 -7.13 -7.32
CA PHE A 42 7.02 -8.12 -7.09
C PHE A 42 7.52 -9.30 -6.24
N TYR A 43 8.74 -9.79 -6.46
CA TYR A 43 9.31 -10.89 -5.67
C TYR A 43 9.52 -10.47 -4.21
N ILE A 44 10.06 -9.28 -4.00
CA ILE A 44 10.18 -8.71 -2.64
C ILE A 44 8.79 -8.43 -2.06
N GLY A 45 7.83 -8.03 -2.89
CA GLY A 45 6.44 -7.82 -2.53
C GLY A 45 5.76 -9.08 -1.98
N TYR A 46 6.07 -10.26 -2.49
CA TYR A 46 5.56 -11.53 -1.95
C TYR A 46 6.05 -11.77 -0.52
N ILE A 47 7.35 -11.55 -0.29
CA ILE A 47 7.93 -11.67 1.05
C ILE A 47 7.28 -10.65 1.99
N TYR A 48 7.15 -9.41 1.55
CA TYR A 48 6.52 -8.33 2.32
C TYR A 48 5.06 -8.66 2.67
N THR A 49 4.27 -9.15 1.73
CA THR A 49 2.87 -9.56 1.97
C THR A 49 2.79 -10.69 2.99
N ALA A 50 3.69 -11.68 2.91
CA ALA A 50 3.76 -12.76 3.89
C ALA A 50 4.11 -12.23 5.30
N LEU A 51 5.09 -11.32 5.41
CA LEU A 51 5.44 -10.68 6.68
C LEU A 51 4.26 -9.92 7.29
N LEU A 52 3.53 -9.14 6.46
CA LEU A 52 2.34 -8.42 6.89
C LEU A 52 1.22 -9.37 7.33
N PHE A 53 1.03 -10.50 6.62
CA PHE A 53 0.05 -11.51 7.00
C PHE A 53 0.32 -12.04 8.41
N PHE A 54 1.56 -12.46 8.70
CA PHE A 54 1.94 -12.92 10.03
C PHE A 54 1.85 -11.82 11.09
N MET A 55 2.27 -10.60 10.77
CA MET A 55 2.19 -9.46 11.68
C MET A 55 0.75 -9.15 12.07
N PHE A 56 -0.17 -9.11 11.10
CA PHE A 56 -1.58 -8.81 11.36
C PHE A 56 -2.29 -9.96 12.07
N TRP A 57 -1.91 -11.21 11.79
CA TRP A 57 -2.38 -12.37 12.54
C TRP A 57 -2.03 -12.27 14.03
N GLN A 58 -0.78 -11.98 14.36
CA GLN A 58 -0.31 -11.86 15.74
C GLN A 58 -0.94 -10.67 16.50
N LYS A 59 -1.11 -9.54 15.79
CA LYS A 59 -1.71 -8.33 16.38
C LYS A 59 -3.24 -8.38 16.42
N HIS A 60 -3.85 -9.50 16.00
CA HIS A 60 -5.32 -9.68 15.90
C HIS A 60 -6.00 -8.60 15.03
N LEU A 61 -5.28 -8.07 14.03
CA LEU A 61 -5.78 -7.07 13.08
C LEU A 61 -6.44 -7.76 11.88
N TYR A 62 -7.55 -8.44 12.11
CA TYR A 62 -8.19 -9.33 11.15
C TYR A 62 -8.65 -8.59 9.87
N ALA A 63 -9.09 -7.34 9.96
CA ALA A 63 -9.45 -6.56 8.78
C ALA A 63 -8.26 -6.36 7.83
N ASN A 64 -7.09 -6.00 8.38
CA ASN A 64 -5.85 -5.87 7.61
C ASN A 64 -5.33 -7.24 7.12
N LEU A 65 -5.53 -8.31 7.90
CA LEU A 65 -5.19 -9.67 7.50
C LEU A 65 -5.96 -10.10 6.25
N LEU A 66 -7.27 -9.85 6.20
CA LEU A 66 -8.13 -10.18 5.07
C LEU A 66 -7.78 -9.41 3.78
N LEU A 67 -7.09 -8.27 3.90
CA LEU A 67 -6.60 -7.52 2.73
C LEU A 67 -5.36 -8.15 2.11
N GLN A 68 -4.59 -8.96 2.84
CA GLN A 68 -3.34 -9.51 2.32
C GLN A 68 -3.54 -10.45 1.13
N PRO A 69 -4.53 -11.35 1.07
CA PRO A 69 -4.84 -12.13 -0.12
C PRO A 69 -5.19 -11.27 -1.35
N ILE A 70 -5.91 -10.15 -1.15
CA ILE A 70 -6.24 -9.22 -2.24
C ILE A 70 -4.97 -8.54 -2.76
N SER A 71 -4.14 -8.02 -1.84
CA SER A 71 -2.84 -7.43 -2.19
C SER A 71 -1.93 -8.41 -2.90
N LEU A 72 -1.91 -9.67 -2.48
CA LEU A 72 -1.18 -10.75 -3.14
C LEU A 72 -1.67 -10.96 -4.58
N GLY A 73 -3.00 -11.01 -4.79
CA GLY A 73 -3.61 -11.11 -6.12
C GLY A 73 -3.22 -9.94 -7.03
N ILE A 74 -3.25 -8.71 -6.51
CA ILE A 74 -2.81 -7.51 -7.25
C ILE A 74 -1.32 -7.60 -7.59
N ASN A 75 -0.50 -8.10 -6.67
CA ASN A 75 0.94 -8.26 -6.89
C ASN A 75 1.24 -9.30 -7.99
N ILE A 76 0.52 -10.43 -8.00
CA ILE A 76 0.59 -11.46 -9.05
C ILE A 76 0.16 -10.86 -10.40
N LEU A 77 -0.96 -10.14 -10.44
CA LEU A 77 -1.42 -9.43 -11.63
C LEU A 77 -0.36 -8.46 -12.15
N GLY A 78 0.24 -7.67 -11.27
CA GLY A 78 1.29 -6.71 -11.62
C GLY A 78 2.52 -7.40 -12.20
N GLN A 79 3.00 -8.47 -11.58
CA GLN A 79 4.11 -9.27 -12.09
C GLN A 79 3.81 -9.80 -13.50
N TYR A 80 2.63 -10.38 -13.68
CA TYR A 80 2.21 -10.89 -14.98
C TYR A 80 2.17 -9.79 -16.04
N ARG A 81 1.49 -8.66 -15.75
CA ARG A 81 1.36 -7.53 -16.69
C ARG A 81 2.71 -6.89 -17.07
N TRP A 82 3.60 -6.72 -16.09
CA TRP A 82 4.92 -6.14 -16.37
C TRP A 82 5.86 -7.10 -17.12
N SER A 83 5.60 -8.41 -17.03
CA SER A 83 6.40 -9.43 -17.72
C SER A 83 5.85 -9.80 -19.09
N HIS A 84 4.54 -9.61 -19.32
CA HIS A 84 3.84 -9.96 -20.56
C HIS A 84 3.04 -8.75 -21.08
N PRO A 85 3.70 -7.66 -21.50
CA PRO A 85 3.00 -6.54 -22.12
C PRO A 85 2.36 -6.96 -23.44
N ARG A 86 1.27 -6.31 -23.82
CA ARG A 86 0.72 -6.45 -25.16
C ARG A 86 1.60 -5.66 -26.13
N LYS A 87 1.58 -6.01 -27.42
CA LYS A 87 2.42 -5.37 -28.47
C LYS A 87 2.23 -3.85 -28.57
N ASP A 88 1.00 -3.37 -28.34
CA ASP A 88 0.65 -1.94 -28.34
C ASP A 88 1.08 -1.21 -27.07
N GLU A 89 1.28 -1.96 -25.96
CA GLU A 89 1.69 -1.46 -24.64
C GLU A 89 3.19 -1.65 -24.35
N GLU A 90 3.94 -2.19 -25.30
CA GLU A 90 5.36 -2.54 -25.14
C GLU A 90 6.27 -1.39 -25.57
N THR A 91 7.34 -1.15 -24.80
CA THR A 91 8.42 -0.24 -25.19
C THR A 91 9.38 -0.95 -26.16
N ASP A 92 10.27 -0.20 -26.83
CA ASP A 92 11.32 -0.76 -27.69
C ASP A 92 12.25 -1.76 -26.94
N SER A 93 12.31 -1.67 -25.61
CA SER A 93 13.08 -2.59 -24.74
C SER A 93 12.30 -3.80 -24.25
N GLY A 94 11.07 -4.01 -24.69
CA GLY A 94 10.23 -5.15 -24.26
C GLY A 94 9.54 -4.96 -22.90
N ASP A 95 9.55 -3.76 -22.35
CA ASP A 95 8.92 -3.47 -21.07
C ASP A 95 7.53 -2.86 -21.24
N LEU A 96 6.62 -3.10 -20.29
CA LEU A 96 5.32 -2.43 -20.26
C LEU A 96 5.51 -0.91 -20.19
N LYS A 97 4.82 -0.15 -21.05
CA LYS A 97 4.85 1.32 -21.05
C LYS A 97 4.21 1.91 -19.78
N VAL A 98 4.82 2.97 -19.25
CA VAL A 98 4.15 3.82 -18.25
C VAL A 98 3.12 4.68 -18.98
N THR A 99 1.88 4.63 -18.53
CA THR A 99 0.76 5.39 -19.10
C THR A 99 0.08 6.23 -18.05
N MET A 100 -0.75 7.19 -18.46
CA MET A 100 -1.59 7.99 -17.56
C MET A 100 -3.06 7.64 -17.75
N LEU A 101 -3.85 7.84 -16.72
CA LEU A 101 -5.30 7.77 -16.82
C LEU A 101 -5.82 8.99 -17.59
N SER A 102 -6.87 8.78 -18.40
CA SER A 102 -7.65 9.87 -18.98
C SER A 102 -8.42 10.62 -17.90
N TRP A 103 -8.81 11.86 -18.14
CA TRP A 103 -9.58 12.64 -17.17
C TRP A 103 -10.88 11.96 -16.73
N PRO A 104 -11.70 11.38 -17.64
CA PRO A 104 -12.88 10.60 -17.22
C PRO A 104 -12.53 9.41 -16.33
N SER A 105 -11.43 8.69 -16.66
CA SER A 105 -10.98 7.56 -15.84
C SER A 105 -10.51 8.00 -14.45
N ARG A 106 -9.85 9.17 -14.34
CA ARG A 106 -9.48 9.75 -13.03
C ARG A 106 -10.72 10.06 -12.20
N ALA A 107 -11.72 10.71 -12.81
CA ALA A 107 -12.99 10.98 -12.13
C ALA A 107 -13.69 9.68 -11.69
N GLY A 108 -13.68 8.65 -12.53
CA GLY A 108 -14.20 7.33 -12.21
C GLY A 108 -13.47 6.67 -11.03
N VAL A 109 -12.13 6.73 -11.01
CA VAL A 109 -11.32 6.21 -9.89
C VAL A 109 -11.63 6.95 -8.59
N VAL A 110 -11.67 8.29 -8.62
CA VAL A 110 -12.00 9.11 -7.43
C VAL A 110 -13.41 8.79 -6.94
N GLY A 111 -14.41 8.75 -7.83
CA GLY A 111 -15.78 8.37 -7.48
C GLY A 111 -15.86 6.96 -6.91
N GLY A 112 -15.16 6.00 -7.52
CA GLY A 112 -15.08 4.62 -7.04
C GLY A 112 -14.45 4.53 -5.64
N VAL A 113 -13.36 5.25 -5.39
CA VAL A 113 -12.74 5.32 -4.06
C VAL A 113 -13.71 5.86 -3.02
N LEU A 114 -14.41 6.94 -3.32
CA LEU A 114 -15.39 7.53 -2.39
C LEU A 114 -16.53 6.56 -2.08
N VAL A 115 -17.14 5.97 -3.11
CA VAL A 115 -18.25 5.00 -2.93
C VAL A 115 -17.79 3.77 -2.15
N LEU A 116 -16.66 3.17 -2.53
CA LEU A 116 -16.13 1.98 -1.85
C LEU A 116 -15.73 2.29 -0.41
N ALA A 117 -15.13 3.44 -0.14
CA ALA A 117 -14.78 3.85 1.22
C ALA A 117 -16.01 4.07 2.10
N LEU A 118 -17.09 4.66 1.55
CA LEU A 118 -18.34 4.85 2.27
C LEU A 118 -19.03 3.52 2.56
N VAL A 119 -19.15 2.64 1.55
CA VAL A 119 -19.78 1.32 1.71
C VAL A 119 -18.99 0.46 2.69
N TRP A 120 -17.66 0.39 2.52
CA TRP A 120 -16.78 -0.39 3.40
C TRP A 120 -16.75 0.19 4.81
N GLY A 121 -16.71 1.53 4.96
CA GLY A 121 -16.77 2.22 6.23
C GLY A 121 -18.08 1.96 6.97
N TRP A 122 -19.20 1.95 6.25
CA TRP A 122 -20.50 1.58 6.81
C TRP A 122 -20.52 0.13 7.30
N LEU A 123 -20.03 -0.82 6.48
CA LEU A 123 -19.91 -2.23 6.89
C LEU A 123 -19.03 -2.38 8.14
N MET A 124 -17.86 -1.74 8.17
CA MET A 124 -16.94 -1.80 9.30
C MET A 124 -17.50 -1.12 10.55
N SER A 125 -18.33 -0.08 10.42
CA SER A 125 -19.00 0.55 11.56
C SER A 125 -20.04 -0.37 12.22
N MET A 126 -20.58 -1.34 11.49
CA MET A 126 -21.50 -2.35 12.02
C MET A 126 -20.79 -3.53 12.69
N MET A 127 -19.54 -3.81 12.28
CA MET A 127 -18.72 -4.86 12.90
C MET A 127 -18.30 -4.45 14.33
N GLY A 128 -18.44 -5.37 15.27
CA GLY A 128 -18.13 -5.12 16.67
C GLY A 128 -19.18 -4.29 17.43
N THR A 129 -20.06 -3.56 16.73
CA THR A 129 -21.15 -2.75 17.34
C THR A 129 -22.53 -3.40 17.23
N ARG A 130 -22.84 -3.97 16.06
CA ARG A 130 -24.12 -4.67 15.80
C ARG A 130 -23.90 -6.13 15.41
N TRP A 131 -22.87 -6.39 14.61
CA TRP A 131 -22.51 -7.73 14.16
C TRP A 131 -21.28 -8.22 14.89
N PHE A 132 -21.27 -9.47 15.30
CA PHE A 132 -20.13 -10.10 15.98
C PHE A 132 -19.66 -9.37 17.25
N VAL A 133 -20.60 -8.80 17.99
CA VAL A 133 -20.35 -8.11 19.29
C VAL A 133 -19.61 -9.08 20.22
N GLY A 134 -18.47 -8.62 20.77
CA GLY A 134 -17.61 -9.43 21.64
C GLY A 134 -16.57 -10.29 20.93
N TYR A 135 -16.69 -10.51 19.60
CA TYR A 135 -15.69 -11.23 18.80
C TYR A 135 -14.68 -10.29 18.14
N PHE A 136 -15.14 -9.11 17.73
CA PHE A 136 -14.28 -8.09 17.11
C PHE A 136 -14.36 -6.79 17.91
N PRO A 137 -13.22 -6.12 18.16
CA PRO A 137 -13.25 -4.79 18.76
C PRO A 137 -13.91 -3.80 17.79
N ALA A 138 -14.71 -2.87 18.32
CA ALA A 138 -15.28 -1.80 17.54
C ALA A 138 -14.16 -0.89 17.01
N ASN A 139 -14.19 -0.59 15.71
CA ASN A 139 -13.23 0.34 15.11
C ASN A 139 -13.64 1.78 15.50
N PRO A 140 -12.78 2.57 16.16
CA PRO A 140 -13.11 3.94 16.57
C PRO A 140 -13.21 4.92 15.41
N LEU A 141 -12.58 4.64 14.27
CA LEU A 141 -12.53 5.52 13.10
C LEU A 141 -12.75 4.73 11.79
N PRO A 142 -13.90 4.03 11.65
CA PRO A 142 -14.11 3.06 10.59
C PRO A 142 -14.02 3.67 9.18
N TYR A 143 -14.56 4.88 8.98
CA TYR A 143 -14.52 5.54 7.68
C TYR A 143 -13.11 5.99 7.27
N LEU A 144 -12.32 6.53 8.21
CA LEU A 144 -10.96 6.97 7.94
C LEU A 144 -10.06 5.77 7.57
N ASP A 145 -10.17 4.69 8.35
CA ASP A 145 -9.43 3.45 8.09
C ASP A 145 -9.79 2.86 6.72
N CYS A 146 -11.08 2.87 6.37
CA CYS A 146 -11.55 2.39 5.07
C CYS A 146 -11.13 3.28 3.90
N VAL A 147 -11.10 4.59 4.05
CA VAL A 147 -10.56 5.50 3.02
C VAL A 147 -9.09 5.17 2.74
N VAL A 148 -8.26 5.05 3.77
CA VAL A 148 -6.85 4.70 3.62
C VAL A 148 -6.69 3.33 2.97
N THR A 149 -7.45 2.33 3.39
CA THR A 149 -7.45 0.99 2.83
C THR A 149 -7.80 0.96 1.35
N VAL A 150 -8.90 1.61 0.95
CA VAL A 150 -9.32 1.67 -0.46
C VAL A 150 -8.30 2.43 -1.30
N LEU A 151 -7.69 3.50 -0.78
CA LEU A 151 -6.61 4.22 -1.45
C LEU A 151 -5.38 3.33 -1.65
N ILE A 152 -4.99 2.51 -0.66
CA ILE A 152 -3.88 1.56 -0.79
C ILE A 152 -4.16 0.55 -1.91
N LEU A 153 -5.33 -0.09 -1.91
CA LEU A 153 -5.71 -1.05 -2.96
C LEU A 153 -5.77 -0.39 -4.35
N THR A 154 -6.27 0.84 -4.43
CA THR A 154 -6.29 1.62 -5.66
C THR A 154 -4.88 1.92 -6.15
N ALA A 155 -3.98 2.40 -5.28
CA ALA A 155 -2.60 2.69 -5.62
C ALA A 155 -1.85 1.42 -6.08
N GLN A 156 -2.04 0.29 -5.39
CA GLN A 156 -1.48 -1.01 -5.79
C GLN A 156 -1.99 -1.46 -7.16
N THR A 157 -3.30 -1.36 -7.41
CA THR A 157 -3.91 -1.73 -8.70
C THR A 157 -3.38 -0.86 -9.83
N LEU A 158 -3.34 0.46 -9.65
CA LEU A 158 -2.79 1.38 -10.63
C LEU A 158 -1.29 1.12 -10.87
N SER A 159 -0.53 0.77 -9.84
CA SER A 159 0.87 0.37 -9.96
C SER A 159 1.03 -0.93 -10.75
N ALA A 160 0.20 -1.94 -10.49
CA ALA A 160 0.17 -3.20 -11.23
C ALA A 160 -0.14 -2.99 -12.72
N LEU A 161 -1.01 -2.02 -13.05
CA LEU A 161 -1.35 -1.60 -14.41
C LEU A 161 -0.36 -0.58 -15.00
N LYS A 162 0.70 -0.26 -14.28
CA LYS A 162 1.75 0.69 -14.65
C LYS A 162 1.22 2.09 -15.01
N LYS A 163 0.19 2.54 -14.26
CA LYS A 163 -0.36 3.90 -14.39
C LYS A 163 0.43 4.87 -13.51
N TRP A 164 0.93 5.96 -14.09
CA TRP A 164 1.65 7.02 -13.37
C TRP A 164 0.86 7.56 -12.16
N ASP A 165 -0.45 7.62 -12.30
CA ASP A 165 -1.41 8.11 -11.28
C ASP A 165 -1.33 7.34 -9.95
N CYS A 166 -0.76 6.12 -9.93
CA CYS A 166 -0.53 5.35 -8.71
C CYS A 166 0.31 6.12 -7.67
N TRP A 167 1.29 6.93 -8.13
CA TRP A 167 2.16 7.69 -7.23
C TRP A 167 1.43 8.83 -6.55
N ILE A 168 0.43 9.44 -7.22
CA ILE A 168 -0.45 10.43 -6.59
C ILE A 168 -1.23 9.78 -5.46
N ALA A 169 -1.83 8.60 -5.71
CA ALA A 169 -2.56 7.86 -4.67
C ALA A 169 -1.65 7.48 -3.50
N TRP A 170 -0.42 7.01 -3.76
CA TRP A 170 0.57 6.72 -2.72
C TRP A 170 0.96 7.95 -1.89
N LEU A 171 1.07 9.14 -2.50
CA LEU A 171 1.36 10.37 -1.75
C LEU A 171 0.24 10.67 -0.75
N PHE A 172 -1.03 10.56 -1.14
CA PHE A 172 -2.16 10.74 -0.23
C PHE A 172 -2.16 9.74 0.91
N VAL A 173 -1.92 8.45 0.62
CA VAL A 173 -1.78 7.39 1.64
C VAL A 173 -0.67 7.73 2.64
N ASN A 174 0.51 8.12 2.14
CA ASN A 174 1.67 8.41 2.99
C ASN A 174 1.47 9.65 3.87
N ILE A 175 0.82 10.70 3.34
CA ILE A 175 0.46 11.90 4.12
C ILE A 175 -0.55 11.55 5.22
N ALA A 176 -1.58 10.74 4.89
CA ALA A 176 -2.57 10.30 5.86
C ALA A 176 -1.94 9.46 6.97
N ASN A 177 -1.10 8.48 6.62
CA ASN A 177 -0.39 7.64 7.58
C ASN A 177 0.57 8.45 8.45
N LEU A 178 1.36 9.36 7.87
CA LEU A 178 2.27 10.23 8.61
C LEU A 178 1.49 11.05 9.66
N THR A 179 0.37 11.64 9.25
CA THR A 179 -0.49 12.43 10.15
C THR A 179 -1.06 11.58 11.29
N LEU A 180 -1.54 10.36 10.97
CA LEU A 180 -2.09 9.43 11.95
C LEU A 180 -1.02 9.02 12.97
N TYR A 181 0.18 8.65 12.52
CA TYR A 181 1.26 8.19 13.38
C TYR A 181 1.81 9.29 14.28
N LEU A 182 1.92 10.53 13.78
CA LEU A 182 2.29 11.70 14.59
C LEU A 182 1.26 11.97 15.67
N LYS A 183 -0.04 11.94 15.34
CA LYS A 183 -1.12 12.11 16.33
C LYS A 183 -1.17 10.99 17.38
N ALA A 184 -0.78 9.77 16.98
CA ALA A 184 -0.67 8.63 17.90
C ALA A 184 0.59 8.67 18.78
N GLY A 185 1.43 9.70 18.67
CA GLY A 185 2.67 9.83 19.43
C GLY A 185 3.69 8.73 19.14
N LEU A 186 3.64 8.15 17.92
CA LEU A 186 4.63 7.18 17.46
C LEU A 186 5.87 7.93 16.96
N VAL A 187 7.05 7.32 17.06
CA VAL A 187 8.30 7.90 16.57
C VAL A 187 8.86 7.11 15.39
N PHE A 188 8.87 5.79 15.46
CA PHE A 188 9.42 4.95 14.38
C PHE A 188 8.60 5.03 13.09
N MET A 189 7.28 4.90 13.16
CA MET A 189 6.40 4.89 11.99
C MET A 189 6.36 6.20 11.21
N PRO A 190 6.40 7.40 11.81
CA PRO A 190 6.59 8.66 11.10
C PRO A 190 7.87 8.74 10.28
N ILE A 191 8.99 8.20 10.80
CA ILE A 191 10.27 8.15 10.07
C ILE A 191 10.10 7.28 8.82
N VAL A 192 9.54 6.09 8.96
CA VAL A 192 9.28 5.18 7.83
C VAL A 192 8.35 5.84 6.80
N SER A 193 7.26 6.48 7.26
CA SER A 193 6.31 7.18 6.37
C SER A 193 6.95 8.36 5.63
N SER A 194 7.87 9.08 6.27
CA SER A 194 8.62 10.16 5.63
C SER A 194 9.52 9.61 4.50
N LEU A 195 10.17 8.45 4.72
CA LEU A 195 10.95 7.79 3.67
C LEU A 195 10.08 7.32 2.50
N TYR A 196 8.89 6.78 2.78
CA TYR A 196 7.91 6.47 1.73
C TYR A 196 7.49 7.70 0.95
N LEU A 197 7.26 8.83 1.63
CA LEU A 197 6.87 10.09 0.99
C LEU A 197 7.96 10.62 0.05
N VAL A 198 9.21 10.65 0.52
CA VAL A 198 10.37 11.06 -0.30
C VAL A 198 10.52 10.15 -1.52
N ASN A 199 10.45 8.82 -1.32
CA ASN A 199 10.50 7.87 -2.44
C ASN A 199 9.31 8.04 -3.39
N GLY A 200 8.11 8.32 -2.87
CA GLY A 200 6.90 8.58 -3.68
C GLY A 200 7.06 9.80 -4.60
N LEU A 201 7.60 10.91 -4.10
CA LEU A 201 7.91 12.11 -4.88
C LEU A 201 8.96 11.83 -5.97
N TRP A 202 10.03 11.13 -5.60
CA TRP A 202 11.05 10.70 -6.56
C TRP A 202 10.48 9.82 -7.66
N SER A 203 9.66 8.86 -7.28
CA SER A 203 9.05 7.89 -8.22
C SER A 203 8.03 8.55 -9.14
N LEU A 204 7.25 9.51 -8.62
CA LEU A 204 6.33 10.34 -9.41
C LEU A 204 7.09 11.05 -10.55
N TYR A 205 8.24 11.67 -10.22
CA TYR A 205 9.09 12.33 -11.21
C TYR A 205 9.72 11.35 -12.20
N THR A 206 10.23 10.22 -11.71
CA THR A 206 10.88 9.21 -12.55
C THR A 206 9.90 8.60 -13.54
N TRP A 207 8.69 8.24 -13.10
CA TRP A 207 7.66 7.68 -13.96
C TRP A 207 7.09 8.72 -14.93
N TYR A 208 7.04 9.99 -14.55
CA TYR A 208 6.68 11.07 -15.49
C TYR A 208 7.68 11.18 -16.63
N LYS A 209 8.99 11.08 -16.35
CA LYS A 209 10.02 11.05 -17.39
C LYS A 209 9.87 9.84 -18.33
N LEU A 210 9.59 8.65 -17.74
CA LEU A 210 9.36 7.44 -18.53
C LEU A 210 8.12 7.58 -19.44
N TYR A 211 7.04 8.15 -18.89
CA TYR A 211 5.84 8.46 -19.69
C TYR A 211 6.17 9.38 -20.86
N ARG A 212 6.84 10.51 -20.61
CA ARG A 212 7.25 11.49 -21.66
C ARG A 212 8.16 10.89 -22.73
N LYS A 213 8.98 9.91 -22.38
CA LYS A 213 9.85 9.21 -23.33
C LYS A 213 9.09 8.26 -24.25
N ASN A 214 7.96 7.72 -23.78
CA ASN A 214 7.20 6.68 -24.48
C ASN A 214 5.91 7.23 -25.15
N SER A 215 5.61 8.53 -25.00
CA SER A 215 4.54 9.27 -25.66
C SER A 215 5.03 9.90 -26.95
#